data_922d207c8a1fa6dd09c44ac4f90c6add
#
_entry.id   922d207c8a1fa6dd09c44ac4f90c6add
#
_cell.length_a   1.000
_cell.length_b   1.000
_cell.length_c   1.000
_cell.angle_alpha   90.00
_cell.angle_beta   90.00
_cell.angle_gamma   90.00
#
_symmetry.space_group_name_H-M   'P 1'
#
loop_
_entity.id
_entity.type
_entity.pdbx_description
1 polymer ?
#
loop_
_entity_poly.entity_id
_entity_poly.type
_entity_poly.pdbx_seq_one_letter_code
_entity_poly.pdbx_strand_id
1 'polypeptide(L)'
;PLLETRKIKIEELSGQRIAIDGYNVLYQFLTSIRQADGSLLTDSEGRVTSHLSGIFFRFSKLVENGLQLCIVFDGKPPLLKKNLLEERRQRKLKAQIEWEAAIEAGDTETARTKAQQTTRLESHMITESKHLLDLLGIPWVDAPSEGEAQVASLLNQGMVDYGASQDFDTVLFGASKFVRNLTLSGRRKLPKQQKWVEVSPEIIDLEASFQKLKLNREQLIDVAILMGT
;
A
#
# COMPACT_ATOMS: atom_id res chain seq x y z
N PRO A 1 -6.91 17.99 -5.67
CA PRO A 1 -7.36 16.61 -5.82
C PRO A 1 -8.75 16.61 -6.45
N LEU A 2 -9.02 15.67 -7.35
CA LEU A 2 -10.33 15.51 -7.98
C LEU A 2 -11.37 15.01 -6.96
N LEU A 3 -10.94 14.14 -6.04
CA LEU A 3 -11.81 13.53 -5.05
C LEU A 3 -11.91 14.35 -3.76
N GLU A 4 -13.07 14.31 -3.12
CA GLU A 4 -13.29 14.88 -1.79
C GLU A 4 -12.55 14.07 -0.75
N THR A 5 -11.62 14.71 -0.06
CA THR A 5 -10.79 14.08 0.97
C THR A 5 -10.93 14.85 2.29
N ARG A 6 -11.06 14.10 3.39
CA ARG A 6 -11.08 14.65 4.74
C ARG A 6 -9.97 14.02 5.57
N LYS A 7 -9.08 14.83 6.09
CA LYS A 7 -8.08 14.37 7.07
C LYS A 7 -8.78 13.96 8.36
N ILE A 8 -8.34 12.86 8.93
CA ILE A 8 -8.87 12.30 10.17
C ILE A 8 -7.74 11.93 11.12
N LYS A 9 -8.10 11.72 12.39
CA LYS A 9 -7.25 11.03 13.36
C LYS A 9 -7.59 9.55 13.35
N ILE A 10 -6.62 8.70 13.72
CA ILE A 10 -6.82 7.24 13.75
C ILE A 10 -7.95 6.86 14.72
N GLU A 11 -8.07 7.59 15.83
CA GLU A 11 -9.07 7.38 16.87
C GLU A 11 -10.52 7.51 16.35
N GLU A 12 -10.73 8.28 15.27
CA GLU A 12 -12.05 8.41 14.62
C GLU A 12 -12.51 7.11 13.95
N LEU A 13 -11.58 6.19 13.69
CA LEU A 13 -11.86 4.87 13.11
C LEU A 13 -12.00 3.76 14.19
N SER A 14 -11.98 4.11 15.49
CA SER A 14 -12.13 3.13 16.56
C SER A 14 -13.45 2.37 16.44
N GLY A 15 -13.39 1.04 16.59
CA GLY A 15 -14.52 0.13 16.41
C GLY A 15 -14.85 -0.21 14.96
N GLN A 16 -14.23 0.44 13.97
CA GLN A 16 -14.51 0.19 12.56
C GLN A 16 -13.74 -1.02 12.03
N ARG A 17 -14.40 -1.78 11.15
CA ARG A 17 -13.80 -2.90 10.40
C ARG A 17 -13.17 -2.37 9.12
N ILE A 18 -11.89 -2.67 8.91
CA ILE A 18 -11.13 -2.10 7.80
C ILE A 18 -10.44 -3.20 7.01
N ALA A 19 -10.76 -3.32 5.72
CA ALA A 19 -10.02 -4.18 4.79
C ALA A 19 -8.81 -3.42 4.24
N ILE A 20 -7.63 -3.96 4.42
CA ILE A 20 -6.35 -3.35 3.99
C ILE A 20 -5.77 -4.17 2.85
N ASP A 21 -5.38 -3.50 1.78
CA ASP A 21 -4.60 -4.08 0.69
C ASP A 21 -3.22 -4.52 1.20
N GLY A 22 -3.02 -5.83 1.33
CA GLY A 22 -1.82 -6.43 1.91
C GLY A 22 -0.58 -6.23 1.04
N TYR A 23 -0.70 -6.39 -0.28
CA TYR A 23 0.45 -6.20 -1.18
C TYR A 23 0.93 -4.76 -1.18
N ASN A 24 0.02 -3.81 -1.28
CA ASN A 24 0.33 -2.39 -1.25
C ASN A 24 1.04 -2.00 0.06
N VAL A 25 0.50 -2.46 1.19
CA VAL A 25 1.07 -2.15 2.51
C VAL A 25 2.43 -2.83 2.74
N LEU A 26 2.63 -4.08 2.29
CA LEU A 26 3.92 -4.76 2.39
C LEU A 26 4.98 -4.07 1.53
N TYR A 27 4.65 -3.65 0.30
CA TYR A 27 5.54 -2.82 -0.51
C TYR A 27 5.89 -1.51 0.18
N GLN A 28 4.93 -0.87 0.82
CA GLN A 28 5.15 0.34 1.60
C GLN A 28 6.14 0.09 2.76
N PHE A 29 6.01 -1.02 3.47
CA PHE A 29 6.93 -1.38 4.55
C PHE A 29 8.35 -1.64 4.03
N LEU A 30 8.50 -2.42 2.97
CA LEU A 30 9.79 -2.68 2.35
C LEU A 30 10.46 -1.41 1.78
N THR A 31 9.69 -0.41 1.38
CA THR A 31 10.24 0.86 0.88
C THR A 31 10.58 1.86 1.98
N SER A 32 9.84 1.84 3.10
CA SER A 32 9.95 2.84 4.16
C SER A 32 10.73 2.37 5.39
N ILE A 33 10.71 1.07 5.70
CA ILE A 33 11.38 0.49 6.87
C ILE A 33 12.73 -0.07 6.42
N ARG A 34 13.76 0.77 6.53
CA ARG A 34 15.11 0.48 6.06
C ARG A 34 16.16 0.97 7.05
N GLN A 35 17.36 0.42 6.94
CA GLN A 35 18.53 0.89 7.67
C GLN A 35 18.97 2.27 7.15
N ALA A 36 19.91 2.91 7.83
CA ALA A 36 20.40 4.23 7.47
C ALA A 36 21.08 4.27 6.10
N ASP A 37 21.73 3.17 5.71
CA ASP A 37 22.38 2.98 4.40
C ASP A 37 21.37 2.68 3.25
N GLY A 38 20.08 2.53 3.57
CA GLY A 38 19.04 2.21 2.61
C GLY A 38 18.80 0.72 2.40
N SER A 39 19.56 -0.17 3.03
CA SER A 39 19.34 -1.61 3.01
C SER A 39 18.07 -1.99 3.78
N LEU A 40 17.47 -3.16 3.49
CA LEU A 40 16.36 -3.70 4.24
C LEU A 40 16.81 -4.15 5.65
N LEU A 41 15.92 -4.14 6.62
CA LEU A 41 16.18 -4.77 7.91
C LEU A 41 16.31 -6.27 7.72
N THR A 42 17.32 -6.85 8.37
CA THR A 42 17.58 -8.29 8.35
C THR A 42 17.74 -8.83 9.78
N ASP A 43 17.51 -10.12 9.95
CA ASP A 43 17.90 -10.84 11.16
C ASP A 43 19.39 -11.23 11.15
N SER A 44 19.82 -11.98 12.18
CA SER A 44 21.20 -12.45 12.32
C SER A 44 21.65 -13.43 11.22
N GLU A 45 20.71 -14.02 10.48
CA GLU A 45 20.96 -14.95 9.37
C GLU A 45 20.88 -14.25 8.00
N GLY A 46 20.66 -12.92 7.98
CA GLY A 46 20.54 -12.13 6.76
C GLY A 46 19.16 -12.18 6.09
N ARG A 47 18.15 -12.78 6.72
CA ARG A 47 16.78 -12.83 6.18
C ARG A 47 16.08 -11.48 6.39
N VAL A 48 15.40 -10.99 5.35
CA VAL A 48 14.70 -9.71 5.40
C VAL A 48 13.54 -9.72 6.40
N THR A 49 13.50 -8.74 7.29
CA THR A 49 12.47 -8.60 8.35
C THR A 49 11.70 -7.28 8.29
N SER A 50 11.97 -6.40 7.34
CA SER A 50 11.28 -5.11 7.21
C SER A 50 9.76 -5.23 7.13
N HIS A 51 9.24 -6.22 6.39
CA HIS A 51 7.80 -6.50 6.26
C HIS A 51 7.19 -6.94 7.59
N LEU A 52 7.87 -7.84 8.32
CA LEU A 52 7.42 -8.30 9.65
C LEU A 52 7.42 -7.17 10.68
N SER A 53 8.47 -6.34 10.68
CA SER A 53 8.55 -5.16 11.53
C SER A 53 7.39 -4.20 11.25
N GLY A 54 7.05 -3.98 9.97
CA GLY A 54 5.92 -3.16 9.57
C GLY A 54 4.59 -3.71 10.08
N ILE A 55 4.32 -5.00 9.86
CA ILE A 55 3.11 -5.67 10.35
C ILE A 55 3.04 -5.54 11.87
N PHE A 56 4.08 -5.97 12.58
CA PHE A 56 4.06 -5.99 14.04
C PHE A 56 3.79 -4.60 14.62
N PHE A 57 4.60 -3.61 14.28
CA PHE A 57 4.48 -2.30 14.93
C PHE A 57 3.32 -1.45 14.40
N ARG A 58 3.01 -1.50 13.09
CA ARG A 58 1.96 -0.65 12.52
C ARG A 58 0.58 -1.23 12.78
N PHE A 59 0.40 -2.54 12.58
CA PHE A 59 -0.93 -3.14 12.78
C PHE A 59 -1.27 -3.25 14.27
N SER A 60 -0.31 -3.61 15.14
CA SER A 60 -0.55 -3.55 16.60
C SER A 60 -1.00 -2.17 17.03
N LYS A 61 -0.36 -1.11 16.49
CA LYS A 61 -0.77 0.26 16.81
C LYS A 61 -2.19 0.60 16.32
N LEU A 62 -2.60 0.10 15.16
CA LEU A 62 -3.98 0.28 14.68
C LEU A 62 -4.97 -0.48 15.56
N VAL A 63 -4.66 -1.73 15.94
CA VAL A 63 -5.48 -2.54 16.83
C VAL A 63 -5.58 -1.91 18.24
N GLU A 64 -4.49 -1.38 18.79
CA GLU A 64 -4.50 -0.62 20.04
C GLU A 64 -5.45 0.60 20.01
N ASN A 65 -5.61 1.22 18.85
CA ASN A 65 -6.57 2.31 18.64
C ASN A 65 -8.02 1.82 18.39
N GLY A 66 -8.26 0.52 18.55
CA GLY A 66 -9.58 -0.09 18.45
C GLY A 66 -10.03 -0.44 17.04
N LEU A 67 -9.16 -0.40 16.03
CA LEU A 67 -9.50 -0.79 14.66
C LEU A 67 -9.57 -2.32 14.54
N GLN A 68 -10.54 -2.81 13.79
CA GLN A 68 -10.67 -4.23 13.44
C GLN A 68 -10.15 -4.43 12.00
N LEU A 69 -9.00 -5.05 11.88
CA LEU A 69 -8.31 -5.19 10.60
C LEU A 69 -8.64 -6.50 9.91
N CYS A 70 -8.73 -6.47 8.58
CA CYS A 70 -8.71 -7.64 7.70
C CYS A 70 -7.73 -7.36 6.57
N ILE A 71 -6.73 -8.22 6.37
CA ILE A 71 -5.72 -8.02 5.35
C ILE A 71 -6.07 -8.83 4.10
N VAL A 72 -6.05 -8.18 2.95
CA VAL A 72 -6.40 -8.79 1.66
C VAL A 72 -5.14 -8.98 0.84
N PHE A 73 -4.82 -10.22 0.49
CA PHE A 73 -3.69 -10.54 -0.37
C PHE A 73 -4.15 -10.78 -1.81
N ASP A 74 -3.34 -10.32 -2.78
CA ASP A 74 -3.61 -10.59 -4.20
C ASP A 74 -3.59 -12.08 -4.52
N GLY A 75 -4.49 -12.46 -5.42
CA GLY A 75 -4.48 -13.75 -6.06
C GLY A 75 -3.71 -13.75 -7.38
N LYS A 76 -4.21 -14.51 -8.35
CA LYS A 76 -3.59 -14.57 -9.68
C LYS A 76 -3.89 -13.29 -10.48
N PRO A 77 -2.84 -12.62 -10.98
CA PRO A 77 -3.05 -11.41 -11.78
C PRO A 77 -3.82 -11.71 -13.07
N PRO A 78 -4.67 -10.80 -13.55
CA PRO A 78 -5.37 -10.94 -14.82
C PRO A 78 -4.40 -11.10 -15.99
N LEU A 79 -4.78 -11.90 -17.00
CA LEU A 79 -3.94 -12.12 -18.18
C LEU A 79 -3.57 -10.81 -18.91
N LEU A 80 -4.46 -9.82 -18.90
CA LEU A 80 -4.24 -8.51 -19.51
C LEU A 80 -3.07 -7.73 -18.87
N LYS A 81 -2.73 -8.00 -17.60
CA LYS A 81 -1.59 -7.36 -16.91
C LYS A 81 -0.24 -8.00 -17.21
N LYS A 82 -0.16 -9.08 -18.00
CA LYS A 82 1.10 -9.81 -18.25
C LYS A 82 2.19 -8.91 -18.82
N ASN A 83 1.89 -8.11 -19.83
CA ASN A 83 2.86 -7.20 -20.45
C ASN A 83 3.33 -6.13 -19.47
N LEU A 84 2.41 -5.53 -18.69
CA LEU A 84 2.73 -4.54 -17.68
C LEU A 84 3.62 -5.11 -16.57
N LEU A 85 3.38 -6.35 -16.15
CA LEU A 85 4.23 -7.03 -15.16
C LEU A 85 5.64 -7.26 -15.70
N GLU A 86 5.79 -7.63 -16.97
CA GLU A 86 7.11 -7.78 -17.58
C GLU A 86 7.84 -6.44 -17.71
N GLU A 87 7.17 -5.36 -18.11
CA GLU A 87 7.76 -4.02 -18.12
C GLU A 87 8.21 -3.58 -16.72
N ARG A 88 7.39 -3.84 -15.68
CA ARG A 88 7.77 -3.55 -14.29
C ARG A 88 9.00 -4.36 -13.86
N ARG A 89 9.10 -5.61 -14.31
CA ARG A 89 10.26 -6.47 -14.05
C ARG A 89 11.52 -5.91 -14.69
N GLN A 90 11.44 -5.47 -15.95
CA GLN A 90 12.57 -4.88 -16.67
C GLN A 90 13.03 -3.56 -16.03
N ARG A 91 12.11 -2.72 -15.61
CA ARG A 91 12.44 -1.48 -14.87
C ARG A 91 13.17 -1.77 -13.56
N LYS A 92 12.74 -2.80 -12.80
CA LYS A 92 13.40 -3.22 -11.56
C LYS A 92 14.81 -3.76 -11.81
N LEU A 93 15.02 -4.54 -12.87
CA LEU A 93 16.35 -5.02 -13.27
C LEU A 93 17.29 -3.86 -13.60
N LYS A 94 16.82 -2.88 -14.38
CA LYS A 94 17.60 -1.68 -14.69
C LYS A 94 17.95 -0.90 -13.42
N ALA A 95 17.00 -0.70 -12.53
CA ALA A 95 17.22 0.00 -11.27
C ALA A 95 18.24 -0.75 -10.38
N GLN A 96 18.28 -2.08 -10.44
CA GLN A 96 19.25 -2.88 -9.69
C GLN A 96 20.69 -2.65 -10.20
N ILE A 97 20.90 -2.66 -11.51
CA ILE A 97 22.20 -2.36 -12.11
C ILE A 97 22.67 -0.96 -11.72
N GLU A 98 21.77 0.03 -11.79
CA GLU A 98 22.06 1.40 -11.39
C GLU A 98 22.35 1.54 -9.89
N TRP A 99 21.71 0.74 -9.04
CA TRP A 99 21.98 0.67 -7.61
C TRP A 99 23.37 0.09 -7.31
N GLU A 100 23.72 -1.04 -7.93
CA GLU A 100 25.04 -1.67 -7.77
C GLU A 100 26.15 -0.71 -8.20
N ALA A 101 26.01 -0.04 -9.35
CA ALA A 101 26.96 0.96 -9.83
C ALA A 101 27.09 2.17 -8.87
N ALA A 102 25.97 2.62 -8.27
CA ALA A 102 25.99 3.72 -7.30
C ALA A 102 26.71 3.32 -6.00
N ILE A 103 26.57 2.06 -5.54
CA ILE A 103 27.32 1.55 -4.39
C ILE A 103 28.82 1.54 -4.69
N GLU A 104 29.22 1.00 -5.84
CA GLU A 104 30.63 0.96 -6.26
C GLU A 104 31.25 2.37 -6.38
N ALA A 105 30.47 3.34 -6.83
CA ALA A 105 30.88 4.74 -6.94
C ALA A 105 30.86 5.50 -5.60
N GLY A 106 30.34 4.91 -4.51
CA GLY A 106 30.17 5.56 -3.21
C GLY A 106 29.08 6.64 -3.18
N ASP A 107 28.19 6.69 -4.20
CA ASP A 107 27.06 7.62 -4.27
C ASP A 107 25.89 7.11 -3.43
N THR A 108 25.90 7.45 -2.16
CA THR A 108 24.91 6.99 -1.17
C THR A 108 23.50 7.53 -1.46
N GLU A 109 23.34 8.71 -2.05
CA GLU A 109 22.03 9.29 -2.35
C GLU A 109 21.36 8.56 -3.53
N THR A 110 22.09 8.36 -4.62
CA THR A 110 21.62 7.57 -5.75
C THR A 110 21.39 6.12 -5.36
N ALA A 111 22.31 5.49 -4.61
CA ALA A 111 22.15 4.13 -4.12
C ALA A 111 20.86 3.97 -3.31
N ARG A 112 20.58 4.87 -2.36
CA ARG A 112 19.34 4.85 -1.56
C ARG A 112 18.08 4.98 -2.42
N THR A 113 18.08 5.88 -3.40
CA THR A 113 16.95 6.09 -4.30
C THR A 113 16.69 4.86 -5.17
N LYS A 114 17.75 4.28 -5.73
CA LYS A 114 17.65 3.08 -6.57
C LYS A 114 17.28 1.84 -5.75
N ALA A 115 17.79 1.68 -4.54
CA ALA A 115 17.41 0.60 -3.63
C ALA A 115 15.89 0.53 -3.39
N GLN A 116 15.20 1.67 -3.32
CA GLN A 116 13.75 1.69 -3.20
C GLN A 116 13.04 1.16 -4.47
N GLN A 117 13.61 1.45 -5.65
CA GLN A 117 13.06 1.02 -6.93
C GLN A 117 13.28 -0.48 -7.22
N THR A 118 14.30 -1.10 -6.59
CA THR A 118 14.59 -2.54 -6.69
C THR A 118 13.74 -3.41 -5.78
N THR A 119 12.97 -2.81 -4.88
CA THR A 119 12.15 -3.53 -3.90
C THR A 119 11.30 -4.61 -4.57
N ARG A 120 11.40 -5.84 -4.07
CA ARG A 120 10.60 -6.99 -4.50
C ARG A 120 9.90 -7.57 -3.28
N LEU A 121 8.63 -7.91 -3.46
CA LEU A 121 7.89 -8.71 -2.50
C LEU A 121 8.00 -10.17 -2.97
N GLU A 122 8.66 -10.98 -2.18
CA GLU A 122 8.91 -12.38 -2.49
C GLU A 122 7.85 -13.29 -1.84
N SER A 123 7.62 -14.46 -2.42
CA SER A 123 6.55 -15.36 -1.95
C SER A 123 6.72 -15.79 -0.49
N HIS A 124 7.97 -15.98 -0.02
CA HIS A 124 8.23 -16.33 1.37
C HIS A 124 7.82 -15.20 2.32
N MET A 125 8.03 -13.92 1.96
CA MET A 125 7.61 -12.77 2.77
C MET A 125 6.09 -12.72 2.94
N ILE A 126 5.33 -13.13 1.93
CA ILE A 126 3.86 -13.21 2.01
C ILE A 126 3.46 -14.33 3.00
N THR A 127 4.11 -15.49 2.91
CA THR A 127 3.86 -16.62 3.82
C THR A 127 4.19 -16.24 5.27
N GLU A 128 5.33 -15.62 5.50
CA GLU A 128 5.73 -15.12 6.83
C GLU A 128 4.78 -14.05 7.35
N SER A 129 4.31 -13.15 6.46
CA SER A 129 3.32 -12.12 6.81
C SER A 129 2.01 -12.74 7.28
N LYS A 130 1.49 -13.72 6.55
CA LYS A 130 0.25 -14.44 6.91
C LYS A 130 0.41 -15.16 8.25
N HIS A 131 1.53 -15.83 8.45
CA HIS A 131 1.82 -16.50 9.72
C HIS A 131 1.87 -15.52 10.90
N LEU A 132 2.51 -14.36 10.72
CA LEU A 132 2.53 -13.33 11.76
C LEU A 132 1.14 -12.76 12.03
N LEU A 133 0.31 -12.57 10.99
CA LEU A 133 -1.08 -12.13 11.15
C LEU A 133 -1.91 -13.15 11.95
N ASP A 134 -1.74 -14.45 11.69
CA ASP A 134 -2.37 -15.53 12.47
C ASP A 134 -1.98 -15.46 13.95
N LEU A 135 -0.69 -15.26 14.25
CA LEU A 135 -0.18 -15.10 15.62
C LEU A 135 -0.72 -13.85 16.32
N LEU A 136 -0.98 -12.78 15.57
CA LEU A 136 -1.58 -11.54 16.08
C LEU A 136 -3.10 -11.59 16.17
N GLY A 137 -3.75 -12.66 15.68
CA GLY A 137 -5.20 -12.77 15.62
C GLY A 137 -5.85 -11.80 14.62
N ILE A 138 -5.10 -11.34 13.61
CA ILE A 138 -5.59 -10.45 12.56
C ILE A 138 -6.03 -11.29 11.36
N PRO A 139 -7.34 -11.31 11.02
CA PRO A 139 -7.83 -12.07 9.89
C PRO A 139 -7.27 -11.57 8.56
N TRP A 140 -7.07 -12.51 7.64
CA TRP A 140 -6.66 -12.23 6.27
C TRP A 140 -7.41 -13.11 5.27
N VAL A 141 -7.47 -12.66 4.01
CA VAL A 141 -8.10 -13.37 2.89
C VAL A 141 -7.23 -13.29 1.64
N ASP A 142 -7.25 -14.34 0.83
CA ASP A 142 -6.70 -14.31 -0.53
C ASP A 142 -7.78 -13.87 -1.50
N ALA A 143 -7.52 -12.84 -2.28
CA ALA A 143 -8.40 -12.43 -3.35
C ALA A 143 -8.36 -13.46 -4.49
N PRO A 144 -9.46 -13.65 -5.22
CA PRO A 144 -9.45 -14.48 -6.45
C PRO A 144 -8.50 -13.93 -7.52
N SER A 145 -8.31 -12.60 -7.55
CA SER A 145 -7.47 -11.87 -8.47
C SER A 145 -6.81 -10.68 -7.74
N GLU A 146 -7.25 -9.46 -7.96
CA GLU A 146 -6.67 -8.24 -7.39
C GLU A 146 -7.22 -7.95 -6.02
N GLY A 147 -6.34 -7.61 -5.07
CA GLY A 147 -6.70 -7.30 -3.69
C GLY A 147 -7.62 -6.09 -3.59
N GLU A 148 -7.37 -5.06 -4.41
CA GLU A 148 -8.19 -3.85 -4.45
C GLU A 148 -9.65 -4.15 -4.83
N ALA A 149 -9.88 -5.05 -5.80
CA ALA A 149 -11.21 -5.49 -6.16
C ALA A 149 -11.88 -6.27 -5.02
N GLN A 150 -11.12 -7.10 -4.30
CA GLN A 150 -11.61 -7.84 -3.14
C GLN A 150 -11.93 -6.90 -1.97
N VAL A 151 -11.10 -5.88 -1.70
CA VAL A 151 -11.37 -4.85 -0.70
C VAL A 151 -12.69 -4.14 -1.02
N ALA A 152 -12.89 -3.72 -2.27
CA ALA A 152 -14.15 -3.10 -2.69
C ALA A 152 -15.36 -4.06 -2.56
N SER A 153 -15.17 -5.33 -2.86
CA SER A 153 -16.22 -6.36 -2.70
C SER A 153 -16.63 -6.55 -1.24
N LEU A 154 -15.65 -6.67 -0.32
CA LEU A 154 -15.92 -6.79 1.12
C LEU A 154 -16.68 -5.59 1.67
N LEU A 155 -16.31 -4.38 1.22
CA LEU A 155 -16.98 -3.14 1.60
C LEU A 155 -18.44 -3.12 1.09
N ASN A 156 -18.67 -3.44 -0.17
CA ASN A 156 -20.00 -3.43 -0.80
C ASN A 156 -20.93 -4.50 -0.22
N GLN A 157 -20.39 -5.59 0.31
CA GLN A 157 -21.13 -6.62 1.04
C GLN A 157 -21.40 -6.25 2.52
N GLY A 158 -20.90 -5.12 3.01
CA GLY A 158 -21.03 -4.70 4.40
C GLY A 158 -20.23 -5.55 5.39
N MET A 159 -19.25 -6.33 4.91
CA MET A 159 -18.37 -7.12 5.76
C MET A 159 -17.35 -6.24 6.47
N VAL A 160 -16.96 -5.11 5.86
CA VAL A 160 -16.11 -4.08 6.43
C VAL A 160 -16.75 -2.70 6.26
N ASP A 161 -16.30 -1.74 7.05
CA ASP A 161 -16.84 -0.37 7.06
C ASP A 161 -16.02 0.57 6.17
N TYR A 162 -14.73 0.24 5.98
CA TYR A 162 -13.80 0.98 5.12
C TYR A 162 -12.85 0.03 4.37
N GLY A 163 -12.48 0.44 3.15
CA GLY A 163 -11.31 -0.10 2.47
C GLY A 163 -10.08 0.80 2.71
N ALA A 164 -8.88 0.24 2.75
CA ALA A 164 -7.64 1.01 2.91
C ALA A 164 -6.55 0.56 1.93
N SER A 165 -6.03 1.49 1.13
CA SER A 165 -4.86 1.34 0.27
C SER A 165 -4.20 2.71 0.03
N GLN A 166 -3.04 2.75 -0.61
CA GLN A 166 -2.44 4.00 -1.11
C GLN A 166 -2.88 4.30 -2.55
N ASP A 167 -3.36 3.27 -3.25
CA ASP A 167 -3.76 3.36 -4.64
C ASP A 167 -5.24 3.73 -4.78
N PHE A 168 -5.53 4.52 -5.81
CA PHE A 168 -6.90 4.94 -6.12
C PHE A 168 -7.69 3.88 -6.92
N ASP A 169 -7.06 2.82 -7.38
CA ASP A 169 -7.71 1.77 -8.17
C ASP A 169 -8.86 1.10 -7.40
N THR A 170 -8.73 1.01 -6.07
CA THR A 170 -9.82 0.54 -5.18
C THR A 170 -11.11 1.36 -5.34
N VAL A 171 -10.99 2.66 -5.62
CA VAL A 171 -12.13 3.55 -5.89
C VAL A 171 -12.81 3.21 -7.22
N LEU A 172 -12.01 2.85 -8.25
CA LEU A 172 -12.53 2.41 -9.56
C LEU A 172 -13.31 1.10 -9.45
N PHE A 173 -12.91 0.20 -8.53
CA PHE A 173 -13.66 -1.01 -8.19
C PHE A 173 -14.93 -0.74 -7.38
N GLY A 174 -15.21 0.53 -7.00
CA GLY A 174 -16.45 0.95 -6.37
C GLY A 174 -16.45 0.92 -4.85
N ALA A 175 -15.28 1.06 -4.23
CA ALA A 175 -15.19 1.24 -2.78
C ALA A 175 -15.76 2.60 -2.39
N SER A 176 -16.95 2.62 -1.79
CA SER A 176 -17.68 3.86 -1.43
C SER A 176 -17.01 4.66 -0.32
N LYS A 177 -16.35 3.97 0.63
CA LYS A 177 -15.62 4.55 1.76
C LYS A 177 -14.20 4.02 1.79
N PHE A 178 -13.25 4.91 1.61
CA PHE A 178 -11.86 4.54 1.41
C PHE A 178 -10.93 5.39 2.27
N VAL A 179 -9.96 4.75 2.92
CA VAL A 179 -8.97 5.40 3.78
C VAL A 179 -7.59 5.31 3.13
N ARG A 180 -6.94 6.44 2.97
CA ARG A 180 -5.53 6.53 2.56
C ARG A 180 -4.64 6.84 3.74
N ASN A 181 -3.37 6.55 3.60
CA ASN A 181 -2.32 6.84 4.58
C ASN A 181 -2.56 6.20 5.97
N LEU A 182 -3.38 5.14 6.07
CA LEU A 182 -3.71 4.51 7.35
C LEU A 182 -2.47 3.96 8.07
N THR A 183 -1.56 3.35 7.31
CA THR A 183 -0.32 2.74 7.80
C THR A 183 0.87 3.70 7.78
N LEU A 184 0.71 4.91 7.25
CA LEU A 184 1.71 5.95 7.24
C LEU A 184 1.56 6.84 8.48
N SER A 185 2.65 7.09 9.18
CA SER A 185 2.66 8.02 10.30
C SER A 185 3.91 8.88 10.26
N GLY A 186 3.80 10.12 10.74
CA GLY A 186 4.91 11.04 10.87
C GLY A 186 5.06 11.99 9.69
N ARG A 187 6.29 12.45 9.46
CA ARG A 187 6.60 13.46 8.45
C ARG A 187 7.19 12.83 7.20
N ARG A 188 6.67 13.18 6.03
CA ARG A 188 7.22 12.79 4.73
C ARG A 188 7.92 13.98 4.09
N LYS A 189 9.15 13.77 3.61
CA LYS A 189 9.86 14.77 2.79
C LYS A 189 9.26 14.78 1.39
N LEU A 190 8.86 15.96 0.91
CA LEU A 190 8.35 16.09 -0.45
C LEU A 190 9.49 15.85 -1.47
N PRO A 191 9.23 15.09 -2.56
CA PRO A 191 10.20 14.94 -3.64
C PRO A 191 10.61 16.32 -4.17
N LYS A 192 11.90 16.51 -4.39
CA LYS A 192 12.49 17.77 -4.95
C LYS A 192 12.32 19.03 -4.07
N GLN A 193 11.80 18.92 -2.85
CA GLN A 193 11.67 20.03 -1.91
C GLN A 193 12.25 19.63 -0.56
N GLN A 194 12.93 20.55 0.12
CA GLN A 194 13.41 20.32 1.50
C GLN A 194 12.30 20.47 2.56
N LYS A 195 11.05 20.39 2.14
CA LYS A 195 9.88 20.57 3.01
C LYS A 195 9.36 19.23 3.50
N TRP A 196 9.16 19.13 4.82
CA TRP A 196 8.49 18.00 5.45
C TRP A 196 7.01 18.29 5.57
N VAL A 197 6.17 17.31 5.20
CA VAL A 197 4.72 17.38 5.35
C VAL A 197 4.30 16.29 6.33
N GLU A 198 3.46 16.65 7.28
CA GLU A 198 2.82 15.69 8.17
C GLU A 198 1.82 14.84 7.37
N VAL A 199 1.95 13.53 7.50
CA VAL A 199 1.05 12.57 6.86
C VAL A 199 0.04 12.12 7.90
N SER A 200 -1.22 12.36 7.62
CA SER A 200 -2.36 11.90 8.41
C SER A 200 -3.25 10.99 7.56
N PRO A 201 -4.00 10.07 8.16
CA PRO A 201 -5.02 9.33 7.46
C PRO A 201 -6.04 10.27 6.82
N GLU A 202 -6.53 9.88 5.65
CA GLU A 202 -7.53 10.65 4.89
C GLU A 202 -8.66 9.72 4.46
N ILE A 203 -9.89 10.09 4.78
CA ILE A 203 -11.08 9.45 4.22
C ILE A 203 -11.39 10.09 2.88
N ILE A 204 -11.66 9.26 1.89
CA ILE A 204 -12.22 9.63 0.61
C ILE A 204 -13.67 9.18 0.61
N ASP A 205 -14.58 10.14 0.43
CA ASP A 205 -15.99 9.88 0.23
C ASP A 205 -16.28 9.92 -1.27
N LEU A 206 -16.53 8.73 -1.83
CA LEU A 206 -16.73 8.60 -3.26
C LEU A 206 -18.08 9.21 -3.69
N GLU A 207 -19.11 9.08 -2.87
CA GLU A 207 -20.43 9.62 -3.18
C GLU A 207 -20.43 11.16 -3.21
N ALA A 208 -19.84 11.78 -2.20
CA ALA A 208 -19.61 13.23 -2.19
C ALA A 208 -18.75 13.70 -3.37
N SER A 209 -17.74 12.90 -3.73
CA SER A 209 -16.87 13.16 -4.89
C SER A 209 -17.66 13.13 -6.21
N PHE A 210 -18.53 12.15 -6.41
CA PHE A 210 -19.37 12.06 -7.61
C PHE A 210 -20.35 13.24 -7.72
N GLN A 211 -20.97 13.63 -6.62
CA GLN A 211 -21.87 14.79 -6.61
C GLN A 211 -21.14 16.07 -7.01
N LYS A 212 -19.94 16.30 -6.47
CA LYS A 212 -19.13 17.47 -6.78
C LYS A 212 -18.66 17.49 -8.23
N LEU A 213 -18.17 16.36 -8.72
CA LEU A 213 -17.63 16.23 -10.08
C LEU A 213 -18.75 16.12 -11.13
N LYS A 214 -19.99 15.87 -10.71
CA LYS A 214 -21.13 15.54 -11.59
C LYS A 214 -20.79 14.36 -12.52
N LEU A 215 -20.05 13.37 -12.00
CA LEU A 215 -19.69 12.14 -12.67
C LEU A 215 -20.34 10.96 -11.97
N ASN A 216 -20.63 9.91 -12.73
CA ASN A 216 -20.92 8.60 -12.18
C ASN A 216 -19.67 7.70 -12.20
N ARG A 217 -19.79 6.49 -11.67
CA ARG A 217 -18.66 5.53 -11.60
C ARG A 217 -18.15 5.15 -12.99
N GLU A 218 -19.03 4.93 -13.96
CA GLU A 218 -18.62 4.54 -15.31
C GLU A 218 -17.80 5.65 -15.98
N GLN A 219 -18.23 6.88 -15.85
CA GLN A 219 -17.49 8.04 -16.36
C GLN A 219 -16.15 8.22 -15.65
N LEU A 220 -16.05 7.89 -14.35
CA LEU A 220 -14.77 7.92 -13.64
C LEU A 220 -13.82 6.83 -14.18
N ILE A 221 -14.34 5.65 -14.48
CA ILE A 221 -13.56 4.57 -15.13
C ILE A 221 -13.07 5.00 -16.50
N ASP A 222 -13.93 5.63 -17.32
CA ASP A 222 -13.54 6.14 -18.64
C ASP A 222 -12.41 7.18 -18.52
N VAL A 223 -12.51 8.10 -17.56
CA VAL A 223 -11.45 9.08 -17.29
C VAL A 223 -10.15 8.38 -16.89
N ALA A 224 -10.21 7.37 -16.03
CA ALA A 224 -9.03 6.62 -15.60
C ALA A 224 -8.36 5.91 -16.79
N ILE A 225 -9.14 5.26 -17.66
CA ILE A 225 -8.63 4.61 -18.87
C ILE A 225 -7.95 5.63 -19.79
N LEU A 226 -8.57 6.80 -20.01
CA LEU A 226 -8.02 7.86 -20.85
C LEU A 226 -6.72 8.46 -20.25
N MET A 227 -6.58 8.45 -18.92
CA MET A 227 -5.37 8.91 -18.24
C MET A 227 -4.25 7.85 -18.26
N GLY A 228 -4.53 6.61 -18.63
CA GLY A 228 -3.54 5.53 -18.77
C GLY A 228 -3.27 4.79 -17.46
N THR A 229 -4.28 4.55 -16.67
CA THR A 229 -4.18 3.66 -15.49
C THR A 229 -4.24 2.19 -15.87
#